data_96baa4871ef29965271dc010cc708906
#
_entry.id   96baa4871ef29965271dc010cc708906
#
_cell.length_a   1.000
_cell.length_b   1.000
_cell.length_c   1.000
_cell.angle_alpha   90.00
_cell.angle_beta   90.00
_cell.angle_gamma   90.00
#
_symmetry.space_group_name_H-M   'P 1'
#
loop_
_entity.id
_entity.type
_entity.pdbx_description
1 polymer ?
#
loop_
_entity_poly.entity_id
_entity_poly.type
_entity_poly.pdbx_seq_one_letter_code
_entity_poly.pdbx_strand_id
1 'polypeptide(L)'
;MKYDTIIIGGGLSGLTAGIRLAEKGKKVAIVSLGQSALHFSSGSFGLLGQLGDKEVSSPLEAMKELDENHPYRRIGLEQVAALAKDVKPMFAAAGMSLKGDETVNTLRLTPFGICKPSWLTFSDFITFDKNETSKIKKCIIVNFKGYLDFYPDFIADGLTRMGIESVQATVSVDVVERLRKSSSEMRAASIARLLRGDVI
;
A
#
# COMPACT_ATOMS: atom_id res chain seq x y z
N MET A 1 -23.47 -27.33 5.29
CA MET A 1 -22.87 -26.79 4.04
C MET A 1 -21.50 -27.40 3.89
N LYS A 2 -21.10 -27.87 2.68
CA LYS A 2 -19.80 -28.53 2.46
C LYS A 2 -18.91 -27.57 1.64
N TYR A 3 -17.68 -27.39 2.05
CA TYR A 3 -16.67 -26.58 1.37
C TYR A 3 -15.53 -27.47 0.85
N ASP A 4 -14.93 -27.07 -0.27
CA ASP A 4 -13.73 -27.75 -0.82
C ASP A 4 -12.47 -27.33 -0.07
N THR A 5 -12.45 -26.08 0.39
CA THR A 5 -11.31 -25.49 1.11
C THR A 5 -11.78 -24.56 2.22
N ILE A 6 -11.14 -24.65 3.37
CA ILE A 6 -11.28 -23.68 4.46
C ILE A 6 -9.93 -22.99 4.65
N ILE A 7 -9.94 -21.67 4.61
CA ILE A 7 -8.76 -20.81 4.82
C ILE A 7 -8.88 -20.16 6.20
N ILE A 8 -7.85 -20.32 7.01
CA ILE A 8 -7.77 -19.69 8.34
C ILE A 8 -6.89 -18.45 8.21
N GLY A 9 -7.47 -17.27 8.41
CA GLY A 9 -6.85 -15.97 8.33
C GLY A 9 -7.32 -15.14 7.15
N GLY A 10 -7.82 -13.93 7.44
CA GLY A 10 -8.31 -12.95 6.45
C GLY A 10 -7.24 -11.94 6.00
N GLY A 11 -5.95 -12.28 6.11
CA GLY A 11 -4.86 -11.46 5.60
C GLY A 11 -4.69 -11.56 4.09
N LEU A 12 -3.74 -10.82 3.53
CA LEU A 12 -3.49 -10.74 2.09
C LEU A 12 -3.34 -12.13 1.45
N SER A 13 -2.55 -13.02 2.05
CA SER A 13 -2.32 -14.39 1.55
C SER A 13 -3.61 -15.21 1.53
N GLY A 14 -4.38 -15.18 2.62
CA GLY A 14 -5.63 -15.93 2.73
C GLY A 14 -6.69 -15.44 1.75
N LEU A 15 -6.84 -14.13 1.60
CA LEU A 15 -7.77 -13.52 0.64
C LEU A 15 -7.37 -13.83 -0.79
N THR A 16 -6.08 -13.70 -1.15
CA THR A 16 -5.58 -14.03 -2.48
C THR A 16 -5.81 -15.51 -2.82
N ALA A 17 -5.50 -16.41 -1.87
CA ALA A 17 -5.76 -17.84 -2.05
C ALA A 17 -7.26 -18.14 -2.25
N GLY A 18 -8.12 -17.48 -1.46
CA GLY A 18 -9.56 -17.61 -1.58
C GLY A 18 -10.10 -17.17 -2.94
N ILE A 19 -9.66 -16.00 -3.42
CA ILE A 19 -10.03 -15.48 -4.74
C ILE A 19 -9.60 -16.47 -5.83
N ARG A 20 -8.34 -16.89 -5.84
CA ARG A 20 -7.80 -17.80 -6.86
C ARG A 20 -8.47 -19.19 -6.87
N LEU A 21 -8.86 -19.69 -5.70
CA LEU A 21 -9.60 -20.95 -5.61
C LEU A 21 -11.06 -20.77 -6.09
N ALA A 22 -11.70 -19.66 -5.75
CA ALA A 22 -13.06 -19.36 -6.21
C ALA A 22 -13.11 -19.18 -7.74
N GLU A 23 -12.13 -18.49 -8.34
CA GLU A 23 -11.99 -18.38 -9.81
C GLU A 23 -11.86 -19.74 -10.50
N LYS A 24 -11.32 -20.75 -9.80
CA LYS A 24 -11.25 -22.15 -10.25
C LYS A 24 -12.52 -22.96 -9.91
N GLY A 25 -13.61 -22.30 -9.52
CA GLY A 25 -14.89 -22.94 -9.22
C GLY A 25 -14.93 -23.70 -7.88
N LYS A 26 -13.96 -23.50 -6.99
CA LYS A 26 -13.96 -24.14 -5.66
C LYS A 26 -14.86 -23.40 -4.68
N LYS A 27 -15.59 -24.15 -3.86
CA LYS A 27 -16.31 -23.59 -2.70
C LYS A 27 -15.35 -23.32 -1.57
N VAL A 28 -15.11 -22.05 -1.28
CA VAL A 28 -14.14 -21.61 -0.27
C VAL A 28 -14.85 -20.97 0.89
N ALA A 29 -14.38 -21.26 2.11
CA ALA A 29 -14.73 -20.50 3.31
C ALA A 29 -13.46 -19.86 3.87
N ILE A 30 -13.55 -18.59 4.27
CA ILE A 30 -12.47 -17.89 4.98
C ILE A 30 -12.94 -17.62 6.40
N VAL A 31 -12.17 -18.10 7.39
CA VAL A 31 -12.41 -17.88 8.81
C VAL A 31 -11.37 -16.88 9.32
N SER A 32 -11.84 -15.74 9.82
CA SER A 32 -10.97 -14.70 10.35
C SER A 32 -11.53 -14.13 11.65
N LEU A 33 -10.65 -13.82 12.59
CA LEU A 33 -10.98 -13.14 13.82
C LEU A 33 -10.65 -11.64 13.67
N GLY A 34 -11.69 -10.81 13.48
CA GLY A 34 -11.53 -9.36 13.36
C GLY A 34 -10.85 -8.91 12.08
N GLN A 35 -10.30 -7.70 12.13
CA GLN A 35 -9.59 -7.07 11.02
C GLN A 35 -8.17 -7.62 10.92
N SER A 36 -7.78 -8.08 9.75
CA SER A 36 -6.42 -8.59 9.52
C SER A 36 -5.38 -7.45 9.49
N ALA A 37 -4.10 -7.81 9.30
CA ALA A 37 -3.03 -6.85 9.07
C ALA A 37 -3.28 -5.91 7.88
N LEU A 38 -4.21 -6.22 6.98
CA LEU A 38 -4.63 -5.33 5.90
C LEU A 38 -5.24 -4.02 6.41
N HIS A 39 -5.81 -4.02 7.62
CA HIS A 39 -6.32 -2.79 8.24
C HIS A 39 -5.22 -1.73 8.43
N PHE A 40 -3.99 -2.17 8.66
CA PHE A 40 -2.82 -1.31 8.82
C PHE A 40 -1.97 -1.22 7.54
N SER A 41 -2.52 -1.66 6.41
CA SER A 41 -1.83 -1.63 5.13
C SER A 41 -1.52 -0.20 4.72
N SER A 42 -0.31 0.00 4.21
CA SER A 42 0.12 1.29 3.65
C SER A 42 -0.43 1.57 2.25
N GLY A 43 -1.21 0.65 1.65
CA GLY A 43 -1.67 0.75 0.27
C GLY A 43 -0.54 0.59 -0.76
N SER A 44 0.59 0.02 -0.34
CA SER A 44 1.71 -0.30 -1.22
C SER A 44 2.17 -1.74 -1.02
N PHE A 45 2.70 -2.34 -2.07
CA PHE A 45 3.15 -3.72 -2.08
C PHE A 45 4.66 -3.77 -2.32
N GLY A 46 5.36 -4.53 -1.48
CA GLY A 46 6.76 -4.86 -1.70
C GLY A 46 6.88 -6.23 -2.35
N LEU A 47 7.75 -6.36 -3.33
CA LEU A 47 8.14 -7.65 -3.88
C LEU A 47 9.50 -8.07 -3.32
N LEU A 48 10.56 -7.31 -3.63
CA LEU A 48 11.86 -7.37 -3.00
C LEU A 48 12.44 -5.95 -3.01
N GLY A 49 12.41 -5.27 -1.89
CA GLY A 49 12.85 -3.87 -1.77
C GLY A 49 14.26 -3.70 -1.23
N GLN A 50 14.80 -4.76 -0.60
CA GLN A 50 16.12 -4.71 0.05
C GLN A 50 16.78 -6.08 0.01
N LEU A 51 18.09 -6.11 -0.19
CA LEU A 51 18.92 -7.30 -0.12
C LEU A 51 20.16 -6.97 0.75
N GLY A 52 20.22 -7.53 1.96
CA GLY A 52 21.14 -7.05 2.98
C GLY A 52 20.87 -5.57 3.28
N ASP A 53 21.93 -4.75 3.25
CA ASP A 53 21.84 -3.30 3.47
C ASP A 53 21.59 -2.49 2.19
N LYS A 54 21.45 -3.16 1.04
CA LYS A 54 21.28 -2.49 -0.26
C LYS A 54 19.83 -2.42 -0.67
N GLU A 55 19.38 -1.24 -1.06
CA GLU A 55 18.09 -1.09 -1.72
C GLU A 55 18.11 -1.71 -3.12
N VAL A 56 17.04 -2.41 -3.42
CA VAL A 56 16.82 -3.11 -4.69
C VAL A 56 16.00 -2.23 -5.63
N SER A 57 16.57 -1.93 -6.80
CA SER A 57 15.84 -1.23 -7.87
C SER A 57 15.08 -2.21 -8.77
N SER A 58 15.69 -3.38 -9.09
CA SER A 58 15.11 -4.40 -9.98
C SER A 58 14.84 -5.68 -9.20
N PRO A 59 13.62 -5.89 -8.67
CA PRO A 59 13.34 -6.99 -7.76
C PRO A 59 13.55 -8.36 -8.38
N LEU A 60 13.13 -8.59 -9.63
CA LEU A 60 13.30 -9.90 -10.28
C LEU A 60 14.78 -10.26 -10.51
N GLU A 61 15.62 -9.28 -10.85
CA GLU A 61 17.04 -9.53 -10.99
C GLU A 61 17.70 -9.83 -9.65
N ALA A 62 17.39 -9.04 -8.62
CA ALA A 62 17.95 -9.23 -7.28
C ALA A 62 17.52 -10.56 -6.63
N MET A 63 16.38 -11.12 -7.00
CA MET A 63 15.94 -12.43 -6.51
C MET A 63 16.88 -13.57 -6.89
N LYS A 64 17.71 -13.40 -7.92
CA LYS A 64 18.71 -14.39 -8.32
C LYS A 64 19.82 -14.55 -7.27
N GLU A 65 20.04 -13.51 -6.46
CA GLU A 65 21.04 -13.48 -5.40
C GLU A 65 20.52 -14.02 -4.05
N LEU A 66 19.23 -14.33 -3.97
CA LEU A 66 18.63 -14.89 -2.75
C LEU A 66 19.12 -16.31 -2.48
N ASP A 67 19.20 -16.66 -1.21
CA ASP A 67 19.50 -18.03 -0.77
C ASP A 67 18.51 -19.04 -1.38
N GLU A 68 18.98 -20.25 -1.69
CA GLU A 68 18.17 -21.30 -2.32
C GLU A 68 16.95 -21.71 -1.48
N ASN A 69 17.02 -21.57 -0.16
CA ASN A 69 15.91 -21.84 0.75
C ASN A 69 14.90 -20.69 0.84
N HIS A 70 15.21 -19.52 0.26
CA HIS A 70 14.28 -18.40 0.25
C HIS A 70 12.97 -18.79 -0.46
N PRO A 71 11.78 -18.42 0.05
CA PRO A 71 10.50 -18.78 -0.56
C PRO A 71 10.40 -18.51 -2.06
N TYR A 72 10.93 -17.39 -2.55
CA TYR A 72 10.91 -17.07 -3.98
C TYR A 72 11.78 -18.04 -4.82
N ARG A 73 12.93 -18.46 -4.29
CA ARG A 73 13.79 -19.44 -4.94
C ARG A 73 13.13 -20.82 -4.98
N ARG A 74 12.47 -21.22 -3.90
CA ARG A 74 11.74 -22.50 -3.80
C ARG A 74 10.51 -22.56 -4.67
N ILE A 75 9.80 -21.46 -4.89
CA ILE A 75 8.68 -21.35 -5.82
C ILE A 75 9.18 -21.41 -7.28
N GLY A 76 10.36 -20.86 -7.53
CA GLY A 76 10.93 -20.64 -8.86
C GLY A 76 10.70 -19.23 -9.37
N LEU A 77 11.77 -18.58 -9.83
CA LEU A 77 11.74 -17.16 -10.19
C LEU A 77 10.78 -16.85 -11.34
N GLU A 78 10.68 -17.73 -12.32
CA GLU A 78 9.72 -17.58 -13.43
C GLU A 78 8.28 -17.61 -12.93
N GLN A 79 7.99 -18.53 -11.99
CA GLN A 79 6.66 -18.62 -11.39
C GLN A 79 6.35 -17.39 -10.53
N VAL A 80 7.33 -16.88 -9.78
CA VAL A 80 7.18 -15.62 -9.00
C VAL A 80 6.89 -14.44 -9.93
N ALA A 81 7.62 -14.32 -11.04
CA ALA A 81 7.39 -13.26 -12.04
C ALA A 81 5.99 -13.35 -12.66
N ALA A 82 5.54 -14.56 -13.02
CA ALA A 82 4.21 -14.80 -13.56
C ALA A 82 3.11 -14.40 -12.54
N LEU A 83 3.25 -14.83 -11.29
CA LEU A 83 2.30 -14.47 -10.21
C LEU A 83 2.29 -12.97 -9.92
N ALA A 84 3.44 -12.32 -10.01
CA ALA A 84 3.55 -10.87 -9.82
C ALA A 84 2.76 -10.10 -10.88
N LYS A 85 2.82 -10.50 -12.15
CA LYS A 85 2.05 -9.90 -13.25
C LYS A 85 0.54 -10.00 -13.05
N ASP A 86 0.08 -11.05 -12.43
CA ASP A 86 -1.34 -11.29 -12.20
C ASP A 86 -1.99 -10.39 -11.14
N VAL A 87 -1.20 -9.68 -10.32
CA VAL A 87 -1.72 -8.87 -9.22
C VAL A 87 -2.50 -7.66 -9.73
N LYS A 88 -1.98 -6.92 -10.71
CA LYS A 88 -2.67 -5.74 -11.27
C LYS A 88 -4.03 -6.10 -11.89
N PRO A 89 -4.14 -7.12 -12.75
CA PRO A 89 -5.43 -7.58 -13.26
C PRO A 89 -6.43 -7.97 -12.17
N MET A 90 -5.97 -8.65 -11.11
CA MET A 90 -6.82 -9.03 -9.98
C MET A 90 -7.44 -7.82 -9.28
N PHE A 91 -6.65 -6.76 -9.04
CA PHE A 91 -7.16 -5.52 -8.46
C PHE A 91 -8.04 -4.75 -9.43
N ALA A 92 -7.71 -4.72 -10.72
CA ALA A 92 -8.52 -4.07 -11.74
C ALA A 92 -9.91 -4.70 -11.85
N ALA A 93 -10.02 -6.03 -11.72
CA ALA A 93 -11.30 -6.73 -11.69
C ALA A 93 -12.21 -6.29 -10.51
N ALA A 94 -11.63 -5.77 -9.44
CA ALA A 94 -12.34 -5.19 -8.30
C ALA A 94 -12.52 -3.66 -8.40
N GLY A 95 -12.24 -3.05 -9.55
CA GLY A 95 -12.36 -1.60 -9.78
C GLY A 95 -11.24 -0.78 -9.14
N MET A 96 -10.14 -1.40 -8.74
CA MET A 96 -8.99 -0.72 -8.11
C MET A 96 -7.83 -0.63 -9.10
N SER A 97 -7.23 0.56 -9.22
CA SER A 97 -6.09 0.79 -10.11
C SER A 97 -4.79 0.81 -9.34
N LEU A 98 -3.83 -0.01 -9.80
CA LEU A 98 -2.47 -0.04 -9.28
C LEU A 98 -1.47 0.41 -10.35
N LYS A 99 -0.42 1.12 -9.94
CA LYS A 99 0.74 1.48 -10.77
C LYS A 99 2.00 0.80 -10.25
N GLY A 100 3.00 0.73 -11.11
CA GLY A 100 4.23 -0.03 -10.93
C GLY A 100 4.26 -1.29 -11.80
N ASP A 101 5.36 -1.99 -11.80
CA ASP A 101 5.55 -3.28 -12.45
C ASP A 101 6.61 -4.12 -11.71
N GLU A 102 6.74 -5.37 -12.09
CA GLU A 102 7.62 -6.32 -11.40
C GLU A 102 9.11 -6.16 -11.73
N THR A 103 9.45 -5.31 -12.69
CA THR A 103 10.85 -5.12 -13.14
C THR A 103 11.57 -4.03 -12.39
N VAL A 104 10.84 -3.00 -11.92
CA VAL A 104 11.42 -1.82 -11.28
C VAL A 104 10.65 -1.43 -10.02
N ASN A 105 11.36 -1.27 -8.90
CA ASN A 105 10.81 -0.63 -7.72
C ASN A 105 10.82 0.89 -7.87
N THR A 106 9.70 1.52 -7.60
CA THR A 106 9.59 2.97 -7.39
C THR A 106 9.79 3.29 -5.91
N LEU A 107 10.07 4.55 -5.59
CA LEU A 107 10.17 5.02 -4.21
C LEU A 107 8.83 5.62 -3.76
N ARG A 108 8.37 5.22 -2.60
CA ARG A 108 7.20 5.77 -1.93
C ARG A 108 7.62 6.48 -0.64
N LEU A 109 7.14 7.71 -0.45
CA LEU A 109 7.32 8.43 0.81
C LEU A 109 6.45 7.80 1.90
N THR A 110 7.06 7.46 3.03
CA THR A 110 6.36 6.94 4.20
C THR A 110 5.83 8.08 5.08
N PRO A 111 4.90 7.83 6.01
CA PRO A 111 4.45 8.82 6.97
C PRO A 111 5.56 9.43 7.84
N PHE A 112 6.72 8.80 7.91
CA PHE A 112 7.91 9.30 8.61
C PHE A 112 8.84 10.15 7.72
N GLY A 113 8.43 10.51 6.52
CA GLY A 113 9.25 11.30 5.59
C GLY A 113 10.45 10.53 5.01
N ILE A 114 10.43 9.21 5.04
CA ILE A 114 11.48 8.34 4.50
C ILE A 114 10.95 7.67 3.24
N CYS A 115 11.73 7.69 2.15
CA CYS A 115 11.41 6.94 0.96
C CYS A 115 11.73 5.46 1.16
N LYS A 116 10.84 4.60 0.67
CA LYS A 116 11.06 3.15 0.64
C LYS A 116 10.71 2.57 -0.73
N PRO A 117 11.47 1.56 -1.19
CA PRO A 117 11.14 0.84 -2.41
C PRO A 117 9.74 0.23 -2.35
N SER A 118 9.02 0.33 -3.43
CA SER A 118 7.68 -0.22 -3.58
C SER A 118 7.52 -0.79 -4.99
N TRP A 119 7.04 -2.01 -5.07
CA TRP A 119 6.75 -2.66 -6.33
C TRP A 119 5.46 -2.12 -6.97
N LEU A 120 4.34 -2.15 -6.20
CA LEU A 120 3.06 -1.61 -6.62
C LEU A 120 2.50 -0.66 -5.57
N THR A 121 1.80 0.36 -6.03
CA THR A 121 1.01 1.27 -5.18
C THR A 121 -0.34 1.52 -5.82
N PHE A 122 -1.33 2.02 -5.06
CA PHE A 122 -2.52 2.59 -5.67
C PHE A 122 -2.13 3.75 -6.60
N SER A 123 -2.86 3.91 -7.70
CA SER A 123 -2.53 4.88 -8.76
C SER A 123 -2.49 6.33 -8.27
N ASP A 124 -3.27 6.64 -7.21
CA ASP A 124 -3.34 7.98 -6.62
C ASP A 124 -2.11 8.34 -5.75
N PHE A 125 -1.28 7.36 -5.41
CA PHE A 125 -0.09 7.63 -4.60
C PHE A 125 0.98 8.33 -5.42
N ILE A 126 1.66 9.30 -4.83
CA ILE A 126 2.86 9.89 -5.41
C ILE A 126 4.02 8.91 -5.21
N THR A 127 4.70 8.60 -6.31
CA THR A 127 5.93 7.79 -6.32
C THR A 127 7.05 8.54 -7.01
N PHE A 128 8.27 8.23 -6.65
CA PHE A 128 9.47 8.86 -7.15
C PHE A 128 10.36 7.80 -7.80
N ASP A 129 10.99 8.15 -8.90
CA ASP A 129 12.00 7.32 -9.53
C ASP A 129 13.37 7.57 -8.87
N LYS A 130 14.14 6.50 -8.70
CA LYS A 130 15.43 6.58 -8.01
C LYS A 130 16.44 7.48 -8.74
N ASN A 131 16.31 7.58 -10.06
CA ASN A 131 17.24 8.28 -10.96
C ASN A 131 16.68 9.60 -11.51
N GLU A 132 15.41 9.91 -11.28
CA GLU A 132 14.82 11.18 -11.70
C GLU A 132 14.65 12.08 -10.49
N THR A 133 15.27 13.25 -10.54
CA THR A 133 14.87 14.36 -9.67
C THR A 133 13.38 14.56 -9.86
N SER A 134 12.63 14.51 -8.79
CA SER A 134 11.18 14.65 -8.81
C SER A 134 10.76 15.80 -9.73
N LYS A 135 9.80 15.56 -10.61
CA LYS A 135 9.14 16.60 -11.41
C LYS A 135 8.38 17.60 -10.54
N ILE A 136 8.08 17.19 -9.30
CA ILE A 136 7.43 18.03 -8.29
C ILE A 136 8.52 18.88 -7.64
N LYS A 137 8.42 20.20 -7.79
CA LYS A 137 9.34 21.15 -7.17
C LYS A 137 8.75 21.78 -5.91
N LYS A 138 7.43 21.83 -5.84
CA LYS A 138 6.69 22.44 -4.75
C LYS A 138 5.38 21.72 -4.50
N CYS A 139 4.98 21.56 -3.25
CA CYS A 139 3.71 20.96 -2.87
C CYS A 139 3.11 21.58 -1.60
N ILE A 140 1.84 21.31 -1.38
CA ILE A 140 1.15 21.62 -0.12
C ILE A 140 0.86 20.32 0.58
N ILE A 141 1.26 20.21 1.84
CA ILE A 141 0.92 19.11 2.73
C ILE A 141 -0.35 19.51 3.47
N VAL A 142 -1.45 18.84 3.17
CA VAL A 142 -2.75 19.15 3.79
C VAL A 142 -3.02 18.16 4.91
N ASN A 143 -3.31 18.67 6.11
CA ASN A 143 -3.82 17.89 7.22
C ASN A 143 -5.24 18.35 7.60
N PHE A 144 -5.98 17.48 8.26
CA PHE A 144 -7.31 17.81 8.79
C PHE A 144 -7.22 18.07 10.29
N LYS A 145 -7.87 19.15 10.75
CA LYS A 145 -7.89 19.52 12.16
C LYS A 145 -8.45 18.36 12.99
N GLY A 146 -7.61 17.87 13.90
CA GLY A 146 -7.94 16.76 14.79
C GLY A 146 -7.67 15.35 14.24
N TYR A 147 -7.08 15.24 13.07
CA TYR A 147 -6.53 13.96 12.61
C TYR A 147 -5.13 13.79 13.20
N LEU A 148 -4.97 12.81 14.09
CA LEU A 148 -3.76 12.61 14.88
C LEU A 148 -2.78 11.59 14.28
N ASP A 149 -3.21 10.80 13.31
CA ASP A 149 -2.39 9.74 12.71
C ASP A 149 -1.52 10.23 11.53
N PHE A 150 -1.45 11.54 11.34
CA PHE A 150 -0.66 12.17 10.28
C PHE A 150 0.15 13.33 10.84
N TYR A 151 1.48 13.26 10.64
CA TYR A 151 2.43 14.24 11.13
C TYR A 151 3.08 14.98 9.96
N PRO A 152 2.57 16.16 9.57
CA PRO A 152 3.05 16.90 8.39
C PRO A 152 4.54 17.25 8.45
N ASP A 153 5.10 17.48 9.63
CA ASP A 153 6.51 17.85 9.80
C ASP A 153 7.45 16.77 9.29
N PHE A 154 7.19 15.48 9.58
CA PHE A 154 8.01 14.38 9.06
C PHE A 154 7.98 14.32 7.55
N ILE A 155 6.82 14.59 6.95
CA ILE A 155 6.66 14.61 5.49
C ILE A 155 7.43 15.80 4.91
N ALA A 156 7.31 17.00 5.51
CA ALA A 156 8.01 18.21 5.08
C ALA A 156 9.52 18.01 5.11
N ASP A 157 10.05 17.43 6.18
CA ASP A 157 11.47 17.11 6.31
C ASP A 157 11.92 16.12 5.26
N GLY A 158 11.12 15.09 4.97
CA GLY A 158 11.38 14.12 3.93
C GLY A 158 11.45 14.77 2.54
N LEU A 159 10.48 15.62 2.22
CA LEU A 159 10.42 16.36 0.96
C LEU A 159 11.60 17.34 0.82
N THR A 160 11.97 18.02 1.89
CA THR A 160 13.13 18.92 1.91
C THR A 160 14.43 18.17 1.58
N ARG A 161 14.63 16.98 2.16
CA ARG A 161 15.78 16.12 1.81
C ARG A 161 15.79 15.69 0.34
N MET A 162 14.62 15.67 -0.30
CA MET A 162 14.47 15.39 -1.75
C MET A 162 14.57 16.65 -2.64
N GLY A 163 14.81 17.81 -2.06
CA GLY A 163 14.86 19.09 -2.79
C GLY A 163 13.48 19.60 -3.22
N ILE A 164 12.41 19.18 -2.55
CA ILE A 164 11.03 19.60 -2.82
C ILE A 164 10.59 20.60 -1.77
N GLU A 165 10.22 21.81 -2.19
CA GLU A 165 9.66 22.83 -1.31
C GLU A 165 8.24 22.41 -0.90
N SER A 166 7.92 22.52 0.40
CA SER A 166 6.58 22.22 0.89
C SER A 166 6.04 23.30 1.83
N VAL A 167 4.73 23.49 1.77
CA VAL A 167 3.97 24.34 2.68
C VAL A 167 2.93 23.48 3.37
N GLN A 168 2.75 23.67 4.67
CA GLN A 168 1.74 22.94 5.44
C GLN A 168 0.45 23.75 5.52
N ALA A 169 -0.69 23.08 5.38
CA ALA A 169 -2.02 23.65 5.56
C ALA A 169 -2.89 22.70 6.41
N THR A 170 -3.65 23.27 7.32
CA THR A 170 -4.65 22.52 8.10
C THR A 170 -6.03 22.95 7.69
N VAL A 171 -6.85 21.99 7.28
CA VAL A 171 -8.23 22.20 6.86
C VAL A 171 -9.16 21.81 8.00
N SER A 172 -10.12 22.68 8.30
CA SER A 172 -11.22 22.39 9.22
C SER A 172 -12.44 21.95 8.42
N VAL A 173 -13.06 20.85 8.84
CA VAL A 173 -14.31 20.37 8.21
C VAL A 173 -15.40 20.39 9.27
N ASP A 174 -16.32 21.32 9.17
CA ASP A 174 -17.35 21.59 10.19
C ASP A 174 -18.18 20.36 10.58
N VAL A 175 -18.49 19.50 9.63
CA VAL A 175 -19.25 18.26 9.89
C VAL A 175 -18.47 17.34 10.82
N VAL A 176 -17.16 17.29 10.69
CA VAL A 176 -16.28 16.48 11.52
C VAL A 176 -16.17 17.06 12.92
N GLU A 177 -16.15 18.37 13.06
CA GLU A 177 -16.14 19.04 14.36
C GLU A 177 -17.46 18.83 15.13
N ARG A 178 -18.60 18.77 14.45
CA ARG A 178 -19.93 18.51 15.06
C ARG A 178 -20.08 17.08 15.58
N LEU A 179 -19.43 16.12 14.95
CA LEU A 179 -19.46 14.71 15.36
C LEU A 179 -18.55 14.41 16.55
N ARG A 180 -17.74 15.37 16.98
CA ARG A 180 -16.85 15.27 18.14
C ARG A 180 -17.57 15.38 19.48
N LYS A 181 -18.55 14.54 19.75
CA LYS A 181 -19.08 14.38 21.12
C LYS A 181 -18.20 13.50 22.01
N SER A 182 -17.20 12.86 21.47
CA SER A 182 -16.18 12.13 22.21
C SER A 182 -14.81 12.43 21.63
N SER A 183 -13.77 12.45 22.46
CA SER A 183 -12.36 12.64 22.12
C SER A 183 -11.76 11.53 21.23
N SER A 184 -12.59 10.73 20.58
CA SER A 184 -12.13 9.63 19.74
C SER A 184 -11.63 10.13 18.40
N GLU A 185 -10.54 9.55 18.00
CA GLU A 185 -9.75 9.78 16.81
C GLU A 185 -10.60 9.90 15.54
N MET A 186 -10.34 10.96 14.78
CA MET A 186 -10.85 11.07 13.43
C MET A 186 -10.11 10.08 12.56
N ARG A 187 -10.78 9.01 12.16
CA ARG A 187 -10.18 7.98 11.31
C ARG A 187 -10.12 8.44 9.87
N ALA A 188 -9.08 8.07 9.14
CA ALA A 188 -8.95 8.33 7.71
C ALA A 188 -10.18 7.89 6.91
N ALA A 189 -10.83 6.78 7.28
CA ALA A 189 -12.07 6.31 6.68
C ALA A 189 -13.24 7.30 6.83
N SER A 190 -13.32 8.02 7.96
CA SER A 190 -14.35 9.04 8.17
C SER A 190 -14.11 10.26 7.30
N ILE A 191 -12.86 10.69 7.18
CA ILE A 191 -12.46 11.78 6.28
C ILE A 191 -12.78 11.40 4.83
N ALA A 192 -12.41 10.18 4.42
CA ALA A 192 -12.65 9.70 3.05
C ALA A 192 -14.16 9.69 2.70
N ARG A 193 -15.03 9.25 3.63
CA ARG A 193 -16.49 9.29 3.42
C ARG A 193 -16.99 10.71 3.23
N LEU A 194 -16.54 11.63 4.07
CA LEU A 194 -16.93 13.05 3.95
C LEU A 194 -16.52 13.65 2.61
N LEU A 195 -15.28 13.38 2.18
CA LEU A 195 -14.77 13.87 0.89
C LEU A 195 -15.52 13.26 -0.31
N ARG A 196 -16.08 12.07 -0.17
CA ARG A 196 -16.93 11.44 -1.19
C ARG A 196 -18.35 11.97 -1.21
N GLY A 197 -18.76 12.79 -0.25
CA GLY A 197 -20.13 13.26 -0.08
C GLY A 197 -21.08 12.21 0.50
N ASP A 198 -20.54 11.11 1.03
CA ASP A 198 -21.34 10.11 1.72
C ASP A 198 -21.81 10.72 3.07
N VAL A 199 -23.12 10.93 3.20
CA VAL A 199 -23.70 11.42 4.45
C VAL A 199 -23.50 10.37 5.54
N ILE A 200 -22.96 10.79 6.69
CA ILE A 200 -22.79 9.95 7.88
C ILE A 200 -24.10 9.93 8.68
#